data_72df9a311e75caddc9e1f8efa93279e0
#
_entry.id   72df9a311e75caddc9e1f8efa93279e0
#
_cell.length_a   1.000
_cell.length_b   1.000
_cell.length_c   1.000
_cell.angle_alpha   90.00
_cell.angle_beta   90.00
_cell.angle_gamma   90.00
#
_symmetry.space_group_name_H-M   'P 1'
#
loop_
_entity.id
_entity.type
_entity.pdbx_description
1 polymer ?
#
loop_
_entity_poly.entity_id
_entity_poly.type
_entity_poly.pdbx_seq_one_letter_code
_entity_poly.pdbx_strand_id
1 'polypeptide(L)'
;MTEIQVETLSPSPEASDPRIPPRDHVVVRDLVERWNRESPDKVFAVLDDGSTWTYAELRDLVIQTALGLQQQGVKQGDHVIVWLPNTPANVRIFLALNYIGAVYVGINTSYRGNLLAHVLNISDARLIVAHADLAPRLAEVDTAKLERLITVGDAVTVAGLDCTTYDAALLPTSGTLAAPERSIEPWDPHQIIFTSGTTGPSKAVLCSYLHIYSNAGPESWPCITGEDRYLVNLPLFHIGGTGITYNMLVRGGSITLVERFDTTTFWDVIRRTETTATFLLGVMAQFIEKIPPAPDDADNPLRVMFMVPLAGDIKAFAKRFGVEVYTIFNMTEVST
;
A
#
# COMPACT_ATOMS: atom_id res chain seq x y z
N MET A 1 -10.12 -18.00 16.96
CA MET A 1 -10.83 -17.70 15.70
C MET A 1 -11.68 -16.45 15.95
N THR A 2 -11.56 -15.49 15.09
CA THR A 2 -12.30 -14.22 15.16
C THR A 2 -13.75 -14.48 14.69
N GLU A 3 -14.74 -14.20 15.56
CA GLU A 3 -16.16 -14.33 15.19
C GLU A 3 -16.66 -13.03 14.54
N ILE A 4 -16.12 -12.70 13.36
CA ILE A 4 -16.56 -11.53 12.60
C ILE A 4 -17.47 -11.99 11.46
N GLN A 5 -18.70 -11.48 11.46
CA GLN A 5 -19.64 -11.66 10.36
C GLN A 5 -19.48 -10.53 9.35
N VAL A 6 -19.72 -10.80 8.08
CA VAL A 6 -19.62 -9.82 6.98
C VAL A 6 -20.95 -9.71 6.28
N GLU A 7 -21.53 -8.53 6.26
CA GLU A 7 -22.73 -8.25 5.48
C GLU A 7 -22.38 -8.07 4.00
N THR A 8 -23.26 -8.57 3.14
CA THR A 8 -23.12 -8.47 1.68
C THR A 8 -24.21 -7.59 1.09
N LEU A 9 -23.85 -6.80 0.09
CA LEU A 9 -24.82 -6.08 -0.74
C LEU A 9 -25.23 -6.93 -1.94
N SER A 10 -26.45 -6.70 -2.42
CA SER A 10 -26.81 -7.16 -3.76
C SER A 10 -25.93 -6.44 -4.80
N PRO A 11 -25.40 -7.14 -5.79
CA PRO A 11 -24.56 -6.51 -6.81
C PRO A 11 -25.37 -5.45 -7.58
N SER A 12 -24.75 -4.28 -7.79
CA SER A 12 -25.27 -3.30 -8.75
C SER A 12 -25.14 -3.84 -10.18
N PRO A 13 -25.91 -3.33 -11.16
CA PRO A 13 -25.69 -3.64 -12.56
C PRO A 13 -24.22 -3.36 -12.94
N GLU A 14 -23.65 -4.25 -13.75
CA GLU A 14 -22.30 -4.01 -14.30
C GLU A 14 -22.26 -2.76 -15.16
N ALA A 15 -21.08 -2.11 -15.23
CA ALA A 15 -20.88 -0.99 -16.12
C ALA A 15 -21.18 -1.39 -17.57
N SER A 16 -21.94 -0.55 -18.28
CA SER A 16 -22.31 -0.81 -19.68
C SER A 16 -21.15 -0.55 -20.66
N ASP A 17 -20.07 0.10 -20.23
CA ASP A 17 -18.90 0.42 -21.05
C ASP A 17 -17.89 -0.73 -20.99
N PRO A 18 -17.64 -1.46 -22.12
CA PRO A 18 -16.74 -2.61 -22.15
C PRO A 18 -15.26 -2.26 -21.88
N ARG A 19 -14.90 -0.98 -21.82
CA ARG A 19 -13.55 -0.52 -21.45
C ARG A 19 -13.34 -0.50 -19.95
N ILE A 20 -14.41 -0.54 -19.16
CA ILE A 20 -14.35 -0.59 -17.70
C ILE A 20 -14.26 -2.06 -17.28
N PRO A 21 -13.16 -2.49 -16.65
CA PRO A 21 -13.05 -3.86 -16.20
C PRO A 21 -14.07 -4.18 -15.10
N PRO A 22 -14.48 -5.46 -14.95
CA PRO A 22 -15.39 -5.89 -13.89
C PRO A 22 -14.86 -5.54 -12.50
N ARG A 23 -15.76 -5.31 -11.54
CA ARG A 23 -15.39 -4.91 -10.16
C ARG A 23 -14.45 -5.89 -9.49
N ASP A 24 -14.67 -7.19 -9.66
CA ASP A 24 -13.85 -8.26 -9.09
C ASP A 24 -12.43 -8.34 -9.68
N HIS A 25 -12.14 -7.54 -10.70
CA HIS A 25 -10.81 -7.34 -11.24
C HIS A 25 -10.13 -6.05 -10.76
N VAL A 26 -10.87 -5.15 -10.10
CA VAL A 26 -10.43 -3.78 -9.80
C VAL A 26 -10.63 -3.39 -8.34
N VAL A 27 -11.80 -3.66 -7.77
CA VAL A 27 -12.15 -3.19 -6.43
C VAL A 27 -11.50 -4.08 -5.38
N VAL A 28 -10.78 -3.49 -4.43
CA VAL A 28 -10.03 -4.23 -3.39
C VAL A 28 -10.90 -5.22 -2.62
N ARG A 29 -12.14 -4.83 -2.26
CA ARG A 29 -13.08 -5.74 -1.59
C ARG A 29 -13.29 -7.01 -2.41
N ASP A 30 -13.64 -6.86 -3.67
CA ASP A 30 -13.97 -7.98 -4.55
C ASP A 30 -12.73 -8.81 -4.89
N LEU A 31 -11.55 -8.16 -5.04
CA LEU A 31 -10.27 -8.84 -5.23
C LEU A 31 -9.88 -9.71 -4.02
N VAL A 32 -10.01 -9.19 -2.79
CA VAL A 32 -9.71 -9.95 -1.57
C VAL A 32 -10.64 -11.17 -1.44
N GLU A 33 -11.95 -11.01 -1.68
CA GLU A 33 -12.91 -12.11 -1.64
C GLU A 33 -12.68 -13.11 -2.78
N ARG A 34 -12.32 -12.64 -3.97
CA ARG A 34 -11.99 -13.49 -5.11
C ARG A 34 -10.78 -14.38 -4.82
N TRP A 35 -9.67 -13.81 -4.37
CA TRP A 35 -8.45 -14.59 -4.13
C TRP A 35 -8.58 -15.53 -2.92
N ASN A 36 -9.33 -15.12 -1.89
CA ASN A 36 -9.70 -16.04 -0.79
C ASN A 36 -10.49 -17.25 -1.29
N ARG A 37 -11.34 -17.10 -2.29
CA ARG A 37 -12.12 -18.20 -2.87
C ARG A 37 -11.29 -19.04 -3.84
N GLU A 38 -10.47 -18.40 -4.70
CA GLU A 38 -9.78 -19.07 -5.81
C GLU A 38 -8.42 -19.66 -5.39
N SER A 39 -7.73 -19.05 -4.45
CA SER A 39 -6.37 -19.44 -4.03
C SER A 39 -6.10 -19.12 -2.55
N PRO A 40 -6.90 -19.65 -1.61
CA PRO A 40 -6.83 -19.28 -0.17
C PRO A 40 -5.46 -19.53 0.44
N ASP A 41 -4.78 -20.61 0.06
CA ASP A 41 -3.50 -21.03 0.62
C ASP A 41 -2.29 -20.38 -0.05
N LYS A 42 -2.48 -19.64 -1.16
CA LYS A 42 -1.39 -18.92 -1.82
C LYS A 42 -0.91 -17.77 -0.95
N VAL A 43 0.42 -17.63 -0.82
CA VAL A 43 1.04 -16.56 -0.05
C VAL A 43 0.85 -15.22 -0.79
N PHE A 44 0.24 -14.25 -0.12
CA PHE A 44 0.15 -12.86 -0.59
C PHE A 44 1.32 -12.01 -0.10
N ALA A 45 1.73 -12.14 1.16
CA ALA A 45 2.82 -11.34 1.72
C ALA A 45 3.86 -12.19 2.43
N VAL A 46 5.13 -11.85 2.24
CA VAL A 46 6.27 -12.29 3.05
C VAL A 46 6.80 -11.05 3.77
N LEU A 47 6.85 -11.10 5.10
CA LEU A 47 7.30 -9.99 5.92
C LEU A 47 8.80 -10.09 6.20
N ASP A 48 9.40 -9.00 6.66
CA ASP A 48 10.85 -8.93 6.91
C ASP A 48 11.33 -9.90 7.98
N ASP A 49 10.48 -10.27 8.95
CA ASP A 49 10.75 -11.28 9.96
C ASP A 49 10.60 -12.74 9.46
N GLY A 50 10.23 -12.92 8.20
CA GLY A 50 9.99 -14.21 7.55
C GLY A 50 8.58 -14.75 7.74
N SER A 51 7.72 -14.12 8.53
CA SER A 51 6.31 -14.48 8.62
C SER A 51 5.57 -14.22 7.30
N THR A 52 4.48 -14.93 7.07
CA THR A 52 3.73 -14.88 5.82
C THR A 52 2.25 -14.66 6.07
N TRP A 53 1.56 -14.10 5.09
CA TRP A 53 0.11 -14.08 5.00
C TRP A 53 -0.33 -14.78 3.73
N THR A 54 -1.13 -15.82 3.86
CA THR A 54 -1.88 -16.38 2.75
C THR A 54 -3.04 -15.45 2.35
N TYR A 55 -3.70 -15.69 1.22
CA TYR A 55 -4.88 -14.90 0.84
C TYR A 55 -6.06 -15.08 1.82
N ALA A 56 -6.20 -16.27 2.42
CA ALA A 56 -7.18 -16.49 3.48
C ALA A 56 -6.86 -15.67 4.74
N GLU A 57 -5.62 -15.69 5.20
CA GLU A 57 -5.17 -14.88 6.33
C GLU A 57 -5.25 -13.39 6.03
N LEU A 58 -4.88 -12.96 4.82
CA LEU A 58 -5.02 -11.57 4.38
C LEU A 58 -6.47 -11.09 4.51
N ARG A 59 -7.42 -11.90 4.01
CA ARG A 59 -8.85 -11.58 4.11
C ARG A 59 -9.27 -11.39 5.57
N ASP A 60 -8.91 -12.30 6.45
CA ASP A 60 -9.28 -12.23 7.86
C ASP A 60 -8.66 -10.99 8.55
N LEU A 61 -7.41 -10.68 8.26
CA LEU A 61 -6.71 -9.50 8.75
C LEU A 61 -7.35 -8.19 8.24
N VAL A 62 -7.73 -8.16 6.97
CA VAL A 62 -8.39 -7.00 6.35
C VAL A 62 -9.78 -6.80 6.95
N ILE A 63 -10.59 -7.84 7.10
CA ILE A 63 -11.92 -7.78 7.70
C ILE A 63 -11.85 -7.33 9.15
N GLN A 64 -10.92 -7.86 9.93
CA GLN A 64 -10.72 -7.46 11.32
C GLN A 64 -10.42 -5.96 11.43
N THR A 65 -9.48 -5.47 10.62
CA THR A 65 -9.09 -4.06 10.61
C THR A 65 -10.23 -3.17 10.09
N ALA A 66 -10.96 -3.62 9.07
CA ALA A 66 -12.12 -2.93 8.50
C ALA A 66 -13.25 -2.78 9.53
N LEU A 67 -13.54 -3.82 10.30
CA LEU A 67 -14.50 -3.75 11.40
C LEU A 67 -14.05 -2.75 12.47
N GLY A 68 -12.78 -2.78 12.86
CA GLY A 68 -12.23 -1.78 13.79
C GLY A 68 -12.41 -0.36 13.27
N LEU A 69 -12.09 -0.09 12.00
CA LEU A 69 -12.30 1.22 11.38
C LEU A 69 -13.77 1.65 11.41
N GLN A 70 -14.71 0.76 11.09
CA GLN A 70 -16.14 1.06 11.19
C GLN A 70 -16.57 1.35 12.64
N GLN A 71 -16.06 0.62 13.62
CA GLN A 71 -16.32 0.88 15.05
C GLN A 71 -15.73 2.25 15.49
N GLN A 72 -14.70 2.73 14.82
CA GLN A 72 -14.17 4.08 14.97
C GLN A 72 -14.96 5.14 14.17
N GLY A 73 -16.06 4.77 13.54
CA GLY A 73 -16.96 5.67 12.83
C GLY A 73 -16.59 5.93 11.36
N VAL A 74 -15.60 5.21 10.81
CA VAL A 74 -15.21 5.34 9.40
C VAL A 74 -16.27 4.74 8.50
N LYS A 75 -16.70 5.49 7.49
CA LYS A 75 -17.71 5.13 6.50
C LYS A 75 -17.14 5.13 5.09
N GLN A 76 -17.94 4.62 4.15
CA GLN A 76 -17.62 4.72 2.72
C GLN A 76 -17.46 6.20 2.31
N GLY A 77 -16.37 6.49 1.59
CA GLY A 77 -16.02 7.83 1.14
C GLY A 77 -15.24 8.68 2.16
N ASP A 78 -15.15 8.28 3.41
CA ASP A 78 -14.36 9.02 4.40
C ASP A 78 -12.86 8.94 4.07
N HIS A 79 -12.17 10.05 4.27
CA HIS A 79 -10.72 10.14 4.18
C HIS A 79 -10.08 9.79 5.53
N VAL A 80 -9.11 8.87 5.52
CA VAL A 80 -8.34 8.52 6.72
C VAL A 80 -6.86 8.73 6.46
N ILE A 81 -6.23 9.60 7.25
CA ILE A 81 -4.79 9.82 7.16
C ILE A 81 -4.05 8.62 7.76
N VAL A 82 -3.07 8.12 7.00
CA VAL A 82 -2.18 7.06 7.45
C VAL A 82 -0.73 7.55 7.40
N TRP A 83 -0.16 7.73 8.58
CA TRP A 83 1.16 8.30 8.79
C TRP A 83 2.10 7.27 9.42
N LEU A 84 2.41 6.25 8.63
CA LEU A 84 3.14 5.06 9.04
C LEU A 84 4.34 4.79 8.10
N PRO A 85 5.43 4.21 8.59
CA PRO A 85 6.42 3.56 7.73
C PRO A 85 5.82 2.32 7.06
N ASN A 86 6.62 1.63 6.23
CA ASN A 86 6.22 0.36 5.63
C ASN A 86 6.16 -0.72 6.71
N THR A 87 4.98 -0.97 7.22
CA THR A 87 4.73 -1.97 8.26
C THR A 87 3.56 -2.86 7.87
N PRO A 88 3.45 -4.06 8.45
CA PRO A 88 2.27 -4.91 8.27
C PRO A 88 0.96 -4.19 8.61
N ALA A 89 0.94 -3.36 9.66
CA ALA A 89 -0.22 -2.55 10.02
C ALA A 89 -0.62 -1.58 8.90
N ASN A 90 0.36 -0.96 8.21
CA ASN A 90 0.08 -0.03 7.11
C ASN A 90 -0.58 -0.76 5.93
N VAL A 91 -0.09 -1.93 5.52
CA VAL A 91 -0.70 -2.75 4.46
C VAL A 91 -2.13 -3.15 4.83
N ARG A 92 -2.34 -3.60 6.08
CA ARG A 92 -3.68 -3.97 6.57
C ARG A 92 -4.65 -2.79 6.52
N ILE A 93 -4.23 -1.61 7.01
CA ILE A 93 -5.07 -0.40 7.02
C ILE A 93 -5.36 0.04 5.58
N PHE A 94 -4.36 0.03 4.69
CA PHE A 94 -4.53 0.37 3.28
C PHE A 94 -5.62 -0.50 2.62
N LEU A 95 -5.52 -1.80 2.78
CA LEU A 95 -6.49 -2.74 2.19
C LEU A 95 -7.86 -2.67 2.90
N ALA A 96 -7.88 -2.50 4.23
CA ALA A 96 -9.11 -2.42 5.01
C ALA A 96 -9.94 -1.16 4.71
N LEU A 97 -9.30 0.00 4.56
CA LEU A 97 -9.96 1.24 4.14
C LEU A 97 -10.62 1.05 2.78
N ASN A 98 -9.88 0.51 1.82
CA ASN A 98 -10.39 0.24 0.49
C ASN A 98 -11.48 -0.85 0.49
N TYR A 99 -11.40 -1.82 1.42
CA TYR A 99 -12.41 -2.88 1.55
C TYR A 99 -13.77 -2.33 1.97
N ILE A 100 -13.83 -1.27 2.77
CA ILE A 100 -15.07 -0.58 3.16
C ILE A 100 -15.41 0.62 2.27
N GLY A 101 -14.59 0.91 1.25
CA GLY A 101 -14.77 2.04 0.34
C GLY A 101 -14.39 3.39 0.92
N ALA A 102 -13.61 3.43 2.00
CA ALA A 102 -12.97 4.64 2.51
C ALA A 102 -11.68 4.93 1.75
N VAL A 103 -11.19 6.15 1.81
CA VAL A 103 -10.06 6.65 1.04
C VAL A 103 -8.79 6.65 1.90
N TYR A 104 -7.78 5.91 1.47
CA TYR A 104 -6.47 5.93 2.11
C TYR A 104 -5.72 7.23 1.79
N VAL A 105 -5.30 7.97 2.81
CA VAL A 105 -4.53 9.22 2.66
C VAL A 105 -3.14 9.02 3.25
N GLY A 106 -2.21 8.51 2.43
CA GLY A 106 -0.83 8.28 2.86
C GLY A 106 -0.04 9.58 2.90
N ILE A 107 0.60 9.88 4.05
CA ILE A 107 1.46 11.06 4.18
C ILE A 107 2.89 10.70 4.53
N ASN A 108 3.83 11.52 4.02
CA ASN A 108 5.26 11.28 4.18
C ASN A 108 5.68 11.34 5.66
N THR A 109 6.32 10.28 6.14
CA THR A 109 6.81 10.15 7.52
C THR A 109 7.84 11.22 7.92
N SER A 110 8.45 11.90 6.95
CA SER A 110 9.38 13.00 7.19
C SER A 110 8.69 14.35 7.44
N TYR A 111 7.38 14.48 7.23
CA TYR A 111 6.69 15.77 7.35
C TYR A 111 6.71 16.30 8.78
N ARG A 112 6.92 17.62 8.89
CA ARG A 112 6.95 18.40 10.13
C ARG A 112 6.45 19.82 9.85
N GLY A 113 6.04 20.52 10.91
CA GLY A 113 5.68 21.95 10.84
C GLY A 113 4.70 22.27 9.72
N ASN A 114 4.99 23.28 8.90
CA ASN A 114 4.08 23.76 7.86
C ASN A 114 3.72 22.72 6.80
N LEU A 115 4.61 21.77 6.46
CA LEU A 115 4.30 20.71 5.51
C LEU A 115 3.29 19.73 6.10
N LEU A 116 3.46 19.36 7.37
CA LEU A 116 2.49 18.52 8.07
C LEU A 116 1.15 19.24 8.20
N ALA A 117 1.12 20.48 8.69
CA ALA A 117 -0.08 21.28 8.83
C ALA A 117 -0.85 21.40 7.50
N HIS A 118 -0.13 21.62 6.40
CA HIS A 118 -0.73 21.74 5.07
C HIS A 118 -1.47 20.46 4.66
N VAL A 119 -0.82 19.29 4.74
CA VAL A 119 -1.43 18.03 4.31
C VAL A 119 -2.58 17.61 5.22
N LEU A 120 -2.50 17.87 6.53
CA LEU A 120 -3.61 17.64 7.46
C LEU A 120 -4.83 18.49 7.07
N ASN A 121 -4.60 19.75 6.73
CA ASN A 121 -5.68 20.67 6.39
C ASN A 121 -6.39 20.32 5.08
N ILE A 122 -5.67 19.93 4.03
CA ILE A 122 -6.27 19.68 2.72
C ILE A 122 -6.79 18.24 2.54
N SER A 123 -6.50 17.33 3.45
CA SER A 123 -6.95 15.93 3.38
C SER A 123 -8.43 15.75 3.70
N ASP A 124 -9.07 16.69 4.41
CA ASP A 124 -10.43 16.62 4.97
C ASP A 124 -10.68 15.38 5.85
N ALA A 125 -9.62 14.79 6.40
CA ALA A 125 -9.71 13.65 7.28
C ALA A 125 -10.03 14.08 8.71
N ARG A 126 -10.87 13.28 9.40
CA ARG A 126 -11.20 13.44 10.82
C ARG A 126 -10.43 12.45 11.70
N LEU A 127 -9.92 11.38 11.11
CA LEU A 127 -9.14 10.33 11.75
C LEU A 127 -7.76 10.22 11.16
N ILE A 128 -6.75 10.12 12.03
CA ILE A 128 -5.37 9.82 11.65
C ILE A 128 -4.90 8.55 12.37
N VAL A 129 -4.28 7.64 11.61
CA VAL A 129 -3.50 6.52 12.15
C VAL A 129 -2.02 6.86 11.98
N ALA A 130 -1.29 6.98 13.08
CA ALA A 130 0.11 7.41 13.08
C ALA A 130 1.01 6.44 13.85
N HIS A 131 2.29 6.34 13.44
CA HIS A 131 3.30 5.66 14.27
C HIS A 131 3.52 6.46 15.57
N ALA A 132 3.70 5.75 16.69
CA ALA A 132 3.90 6.38 18.00
C ALA A 132 5.03 7.43 18.01
N ASP A 133 6.15 7.17 17.31
CA ASP A 133 7.27 8.12 17.20
C ASP A 133 6.97 9.38 16.39
N LEU A 134 5.94 9.33 15.53
CA LEU A 134 5.54 10.46 14.69
C LEU A 134 4.45 11.30 15.35
N ALA A 135 3.54 10.66 16.07
CA ALA A 135 2.38 11.28 16.68
C ALA A 135 2.68 12.53 17.54
N PRO A 136 3.78 12.61 18.32
CA PRO A 136 4.12 13.83 19.08
C PRO A 136 4.25 15.10 18.24
N ARG A 137 4.58 14.99 16.95
CA ARG A 137 4.68 16.17 16.05
C ARG A 137 3.33 16.84 15.78
N LEU A 138 2.22 16.15 16.05
CA LEU A 138 0.87 16.74 15.93
C LEU A 138 0.65 17.87 16.95
N ALA A 139 1.33 17.84 18.10
CA ALA A 139 1.24 18.91 19.08
C ALA A 139 1.85 20.26 18.61
N GLU A 140 2.64 20.23 17.51
CA GLU A 140 3.32 21.41 16.98
C GLU A 140 2.55 22.08 15.82
N VAL A 141 1.40 21.53 15.42
CA VAL A 141 0.64 21.96 14.24
C VAL A 141 -0.85 22.08 14.53
N ASP A 142 -1.57 22.80 13.67
CA ASP A 142 -3.02 22.87 13.74
C ASP A 142 -3.63 21.52 13.34
N THR A 143 -4.38 20.94 14.27
CA THR A 143 -5.11 19.68 14.14
C THR A 143 -6.64 19.87 14.22
N ALA A 144 -7.14 21.09 14.02
CA ALA A 144 -8.56 21.43 14.24
C ALA A 144 -9.56 20.59 13.43
N LYS A 145 -9.16 20.02 12.32
CA LYS A 145 -9.99 19.09 11.53
C LYS A 145 -9.98 17.65 12.06
N LEU A 146 -8.94 17.26 12.80
CA LEU A 146 -8.83 15.92 13.34
C LEU A 146 -9.65 15.80 14.62
N GLU A 147 -10.33 14.70 14.78
CA GLU A 147 -11.09 14.35 15.99
C GLU A 147 -10.42 13.20 16.75
N ARG A 148 -9.77 12.30 16.01
CA ARG A 148 -9.25 11.05 16.57
C ARG A 148 -7.86 10.71 16.09
N LEU A 149 -7.04 10.20 17.00
CA LEU A 149 -5.71 9.65 16.77
C LEU A 149 -5.67 8.17 17.18
N ILE A 150 -5.26 7.31 16.25
CA ILE A 150 -4.93 5.90 16.53
C ILE A 150 -3.43 5.74 16.39
N THR A 151 -2.74 5.28 17.45
CA THR A 151 -1.29 5.08 17.40
C THR A 151 -0.92 3.61 17.13
N VAL A 152 -0.01 3.38 16.20
CA VAL A 152 0.65 2.10 16.00
C VAL A 152 1.93 2.11 16.83
N GLY A 153 2.08 1.14 17.72
CA GLY A 153 3.09 1.10 18.78
C GLY A 153 2.54 1.63 20.10
N ASP A 154 3.36 2.35 20.86
CA ASP A 154 2.99 2.84 22.18
C ASP A 154 1.83 3.84 22.14
N ALA A 155 1.10 3.91 23.24
CA ALA A 155 0.02 4.89 23.40
C ALA A 155 0.61 6.31 23.49
N VAL A 156 0.08 7.22 22.65
CA VAL A 156 0.45 8.65 22.66
C VAL A 156 -0.80 9.48 22.82
N THR A 157 -0.73 10.50 23.69
CA THR A 157 -1.81 11.45 23.88
C THR A 157 -1.46 12.79 23.23
N VAL A 158 -2.36 13.31 22.41
CA VAL A 158 -2.27 14.64 21.79
C VAL A 158 -3.48 15.45 22.25
N ALA A 159 -3.24 16.65 22.78
CA ALA A 159 -4.29 17.49 23.29
C ALA A 159 -5.33 17.81 22.20
N GLY A 160 -6.61 17.70 22.54
CA GLY A 160 -7.73 17.97 21.63
C GLY A 160 -8.16 16.80 20.75
N LEU A 161 -7.44 15.65 20.80
CA LEU A 161 -7.79 14.44 20.05
C LEU A 161 -8.25 13.32 20.99
N ASP A 162 -9.21 12.52 20.54
CA ASP A 162 -9.55 11.23 21.14
C ASP A 162 -8.48 10.21 20.72
N CYS A 163 -7.65 9.80 21.68
CA CYS A 163 -6.46 9.00 21.44
C CYS A 163 -6.64 7.55 21.88
N THR A 164 -6.28 6.61 21.02
CA THR A 164 -6.31 5.17 21.30
C THR A 164 -5.16 4.46 20.58
N THR A 165 -4.89 3.19 20.91
CA THR A 165 -3.89 2.38 20.20
C THR A 165 -4.51 1.57 19.06
N TYR A 166 -3.68 1.18 18.11
CA TYR A 166 -4.05 0.32 16.98
C TYR A 166 -4.67 -1.00 17.46
N ASP A 167 -4.06 -1.65 18.43
CA ASP A 167 -4.54 -2.94 18.93
C ASP A 167 -5.91 -2.84 19.59
N ALA A 168 -6.13 -1.78 20.35
CA ALA A 168 -7.42 -1.56 21.00
C ALA A 168 -8.53 -1.14 20.03
N ALA A 169 -8.18 -0.37 19.00
CA ALA A 169 -9.16 0.22 18.09
C ALA A 169 -9.44 -0.64 16.84
N LEU A 170 -8.39 -1.26 16.28
CA LEU A 170 -8.47 -1.87 14.94
C LEU A 170 -8.32 -3.39 14.93
N LEU A 171 -8.18 -4.03 16.11
CA LEU A 171 -8.09 -5.49 16.22
C LEU A 171 -9.26 -6.09 17.05
N PRO A 172 -10.53 -5.79 16.72
CA PRO A 172 -11.67 -6.41 17.39
C PRO A 172 -11.67 -7.92 17.15
N THR A 173 -12.13 -8.68 18.15
CA THR A 173 -12.18 -10.15 18.07
C THR A 173 -13.55 -10.67 17.62
N SER A 174 -14.57 -9.82 17.65
CA SER A 174 -15.94 -10.17 17.26
C SER A 174 -16.73 -8.96 16.79
N GLY A 175 -17.80 -9.18 16.07
CA GLY A 175 -18.72 -8.16 15.59
C GLY A 175 -19.23 -8.44 14.19
N THR A 176 -20.01 -7.52 13.65
CA THR A 176 -20.52 -7.57 12.29
C THR A 176 -19.96 -6.40 11.49
N LEU A 177 -19.21 -6.70 10.44
CA LEU A 177 -18.75 -5.71 9.48
C LEU A 177 -19.93 -5.37 8.56
N ALA A 178 -20.41 -4.15 8.68
CA ALA A 178 -21.50 -3.65 7.86
C ALA A 178 -21.10 -3.58 6.38
N ALA A 179 -22.07 -3.83 5.51
CA ALA A 179 -21.90 -3.62 4.09
C ALA A 179 -21.62 -2.13 3.80
N PRO A 180 -20.92 -1.78 2.71
CA PRO A 180 -20.84 -0.42 2.22
C PRO A 180 -22.26 0.14 1.97
N GLU A 181 -22.44 1.46 2.07
CA GLU A 181 -23.74 2.12 1.82
C GLU A 181 -24.25 1.88 0.39
N ARG A 182 -23.34 1.74 -0.55
CA ARG A 182 -23.58 1.30 -1.93
C ARG A 182 -22.41 0.47 -2.43
N SER A 183 -22.58 -0.21 -3.55
CA SER A 183 -21.45 -0.89 -4.21
C SER A 183 -20.30 0.06 -4.45
N ILE A 184 -19.09 -0.43 -4.18
CA ILE A 184 -17.87 0.28 -4.51
C ILE A 184 -17.61 0.09 -6.01
N GLU A 185 -17.44 1.17 -6.73
CA GLU A 185 -17.31 1.14 -8.18
C GLU A 185 -15.87 1.42 -8.63
N PRO A 186 -15.45 0.95 -9.80
CA PRO A 186 -14.09 1.18 -10.32
C PRO A 186 -13.66 2.64 -10.40
N TRP A 187 -14.60 3.58 -10.53
CA TRP A 187 -14.34 5.03 -10.56
C TRP A 187 -14.36 5.69 -9.19
N ASP A 188 -14.67 4.97 -8.11
CA ASP A 188 -14.65 5.53 -6.76
C ASP A 188 -13.22 5.87 -6.33
N PRO A 189 -13.06 6.83 -5.40
CA PRO A 189 -11.76 7.14 -4.81
C PRO A 189 -11.15 5.94 -4.10
N HIS A 190 -9.87 5.70 -4.37
CA HIS A 190 -9.06 4.64 -3.77
C HIS A 190 -8.06 5.21 -2.77
N GLN A 191 -7.36 6.26 -3.15
CA GLN A 191 -6.34 6.89 -2.31
C GLN A 191 -6.06 8.33 -2.70
N ILE A 192 -5.47 9.08 -1.77
CA ILE A 192 -4.88 10.38 -2.02
C ILE A 192 -3.36 10.26 -1.85
N ILE A 193 -2.62 10.70 -2.86
CA ILE A 193 -1.16 10.76 -2.86
C ILE A 193 -0.71 12.22 -2.94
N PHE A 194 0.17 12.61 -2.03
CA PHE A 194 0.77 13.94 -2.05
C PHE A 194 1.98 13.98 -2.95
N THR A 195 1.97 14.89 -3.94
CA THR A 195 3.11 15.12 -4.83
C THR A 195 3.87 16.39 -4.44
N SER A 196 5.20 16.35 -4.55
CA SER A 196 6.02 17.55 -4.39
C SER A 196 5.80 18.45 -5.60
N GLY A 197 4.97 19.46 -5.45
CA GLY A 197 4.76 20.46 -6.50
C GLY A 197 6.09 21.16 -6.85
N THR A 198 6.41 21.23 -8.14
CA THR A 198 7.62 21.96 -8.62
C THR A 198 7.52 23.48 -8.39
N THR A 199 6.33 24.00 -8.07
CA THR A 199 6.03 25.44 -8.03
C THR A 199 5.24 25.88 -6.80
N GLY A 200 5.13 25.05 -5.75
CA GLY A 200 4.35 25.41 -4.56
C GLY A 200 4.17 24.27 -3.56
N PRO A 201 3.25 24.42 -2.60
CA PRO A 201 2.95 23.37 -1.62
C PRO A 201 2.54 22.04 -2.27
N SER A 202 2.72 20.94 -1.55
CA SER A 202 2.28 19.61 -2.00
C SER A 202 0.83 19.60 -2.46
N LYS A 203 0.56 18.94 -3.58
CA LYS A 203 -0.79 18.77 -4.11
C LYS A 203 -1.32 17.39 -3.74
N ALA A 204 -2.60 17.33 -3.39
CA ALA A 204 -3.31 16.08 -3.14
C ALA A 204 -3.87 15.55 -4.47
N VAL A 205 -3.34 14.42 -4.95
CA VAL A 205 -3.84 13.73 -6.14
C VAL A 205 -4.85 12.68 -5.69
N LEU A 206 -6.12 12.88 -6.04
CA LEU A 206 -7.18 11.91 -5.79
C LEU A 206 -7.15 10.84 -6.88
N CYS A 207 -6.82 9.63 -6.50
CA CYS A 207 -6.73 8.48 -7.40
C CYS A 207 -7.95 7.58 -7.23
N SER A 208 -8.65 7.25 -8.33
CA SER A 208 -9.68 6.22 -8.32
C SER A 208 -9.07 4.82 -8.46
N TYR A 209 -9.89 3.78 -8.29
CA TYR A 209 -9.46 2.41 -8.59
C TYR A 209 -9.02 2.26 -10.04
N LEU A 210 -9.76 2.80 -11.00
CA LEU A 210 -9.37 2.76 -12.43
C LEU A 210 -8.06 3.48 -12.69
N HIS A 211 -7.83 4.61 -12.00
CA HIS A 211 -6.58 5.36 -12.12
C HIS A 211 -5.39 4.45 -11.76
N ILE A 212 -5.44 3.79 -10.60
CA ILE A 212 -4.36 2.89 -10.18
C ILE A 212 -4.32 1.60 -11.01
N TYR A 213 -5.49 1.08 -11.41
CA TYR A 213 -5.59 -0.12 -12.24
C TYR A 213 -4.96 0.07 -13.63
N SER A 214 -4.95 1.27 -14.19
CA SER A 214 -4.28 1.53 -15.47
C SER A 214 -2.81 1.12 -15.45
N ASN A 215 -2.18 1.14 -14.28
CA ASN A 215 -0.81 0.69 -14.04
C ASN A 215 -0.72 -0.74 -13.47
N ALA A 216 -1.77 -1.22 -12.84
CA ALA A 216 -1.81 -2.53 -12.17
C ALA A 216 -2.42 -3.63 -13.03
N GLY A 217 -3.21 -3.28 -14.04
CA GLY A 217 -3.89 -4.21 -14.91
C GLY A 217 -2.91 -5.14 -15.66
N PRO A 218 -3.33 -6.34 -16.05
CA PRO A 218 -2.46 -7.36 -16.63
C PRO A 218 -1.79 -6.92 -17.94
N GLU A 219 -2.37 -5.95 -18.64
CA GLU A 219 -1.84 -5.43 -19.91
C GLU A 219 -0.75 -4.37 -19.74
N SER A 220 -0.67 -3.73 -18.56
CA SER A 220 0.24 -2.59 -18.35
C SER A 220 1.70 -3.00 -18.16
N TRP A 221 1.96 -4.09 -17.46
CA TRP A 221 3.30 -4.60 -17.17
C TRP A 221 3.37 -6.09 -17.52
N PRO A 222 3.49 -6.46 -18.81
CA PRO A 222 3.42 -7.86 -19.23
C PRO A 222 4.58 -8.73 -18.71
N CYS A 223 5.65 -8.10 -18.22
CA CYS A 223 6.76 -8.79 -17.57
C CYS A 223 6.46 -9.21 -16.11
N ILE A 224 5.35 -8.76 -15.51
CA ILE A 224 4.92 -9.12 -14.15
C ILE A 224 3.66 -9.99 -14.23
N THR A 225 3.65 -11.07 -13.49
CA THR A 225 2.56 -12.05 -13.47
C THR A 225 2.06 -12.33 -12.06
N GLY A 226 1.02 -13.13 -11.93
CA GLY A 226 0.53 -13.62 -10.64
C GLY A 226 1.51 -14.58 -9.92
N GLU A 227 2.53 -15.09 -10.61
CA GLU A 227 3.55 -15.95 -10.00
C GLU A 227 4.71 -15.15 -9.39
N ASP A 228 4.75 -13.84 -9.63
CA ASP A 228 5.81 -12.99 -9.13
C ASP A 228 5.58 -12.62 -7.66
N ARG A 229 6.71 -12.45 -6.96
CA ARG A 229 6.81 -11.80 -5.66
C ARG A 229 7.55 -10.48 -5.80
N TYR A 230 6.85 -9.40 -5.49
CA TYR A 230 7.38 -8.05 -5.70
C TYR A 230 7.85 -7.42 -4.39
N LEU A 231 9.08 -6.89 -4.36
CA LEU A 231 9.62 -6.18 -3.19
C LEU A 231 8.97 -4.80 -3.05
N VAL A 232 8.25 -4.58 -1.98
CA VAL A 232 7.72 -3.27 -1.56
C VAL A 232 8.77 -2.58 -0.68
N ASN A 233 9.72 -1.91 -1.33
CA ASN A 233 10.83 -1.17 -0.72
C ASN A 233 10.67 0.36 -0.83
N LEU A 234 9.69 0.82 -1.62
CA LEU A 234 9.31 2.21 -1.68
C LEU A 234 8.16 2.50 -0.69
N PRO A 235 8.06 3.74 -0.19
CA PRO A 235 7.08 4.06 0.85
C PRO A 235 5.64 3.84 0.43
N LEU A 236 4.82 3.30 1.34
CA LEU A 236 3.38 3.12 1.16
C LEU A 236 2.57 4.43 1.12
N PHE A 237 3.15 5.56 1.50
CA PHE A 237 2.55 6.88 1.26
C PHE A 237 2.75 7.39 -0.18
N HIS A 238 3.42 6.61 -1.03
CA HIS A 238 3.69 6.92 -2.43
C HIS A 238 3.15 5.79 -3.32
N ILE A 239 2.82 6.12 -4.58
CA ILE A 239 2.34 5.12 -5.56
C ILE A 239 3.34 3.96 -5.77
N GLY A 240 4.63 4.20 -5.57
CA GLY A 240 5.66 3.15 -5.63
C GLY A 240 5.50 2.06 -4.56
N GLY A 241 4.82 2.34 -3.45
CA GLY A 241 4.48 1.34 -2.43
C GLY A 241 3.05 0.82 -2.58
N THR A 242 2.05 1.71 -2.51
CA THR A 242 0.64 1.31 -2.61
C THR A 242 0.27 0.75 -3.97
N GLY A 243 0.79 1.35 -5.07
CA GLY A 243 0.52 0.88 -6.42
C GLY A 243 1.07 -0.53 -6.67
N ILE A 244 2.26 -0.85 -6.15
CA ILE A 244 2.83 -2.20 -6.24
C ILE A 244 2.03 -3.20 -5.39
N THR A 245 1.67 -2.84 -4.17
CA THR A 245 0.83 -3.69 -3.31
C THR A 245 -0.50 -4.02 -3.99
N TYR A 246 -1.14 -3.01 -4.57
CA TYR A 246 -2.38 -3.18 -5.33
C TYR A 246 -2.17 -3.96 -6.63
N ASN A 247 -1.07 -3.73 -7.38
CA ASN A 247 -0.73 -4.46 -8.59
C ASN A 247 -0.65 -5.97 -8.33
N MET A 248 0.04 -6.37 -7.26
CA MET A 248 0.16 -7.78 -6.91
C MET A 248 -1.17 -8.38 -6.44
N LEU A 249 -2.01 -7.61 -5.74
CA LEU A 249 -3.37 -8.03 -5.39
C LEU A 249 -4.23 -8.24 -6.65
N VAL A 250 -4.18 -7.33 -7.63
CA VAL A 250 -4.92 -7.45 -8.91
C VAL A 250 -4.52 -8.73 -9.65
N ARG A 251 -3.24 -9.06 -9.67
CA ARG A 251 -2.69 -10.20 -10.41
C ARG A 251 -2.74 -11.53 -9.66
N GLY A 252 -3.09 -11.53 -8.38
CA GLY A 252 -3.03 -12.72 -7.52
C GLY A 252 -1.60 -13.16 -7.23
N GLY A 253 -0.65 -12.24 -7.27
CA GLY A 253 0.75 -12.47 -6.93
C GLY A 253 1.04 -12.24 -5.45
N SER A 254 2.30 -12.01 -5.10
CA SER A 254 2.71 -11.78 -3.72
C SER A 254 3.64 -10.58 -3.58
N ILE A 255 3.74 -10.05 -2.36
CA ILE A 255 4.68 -8.99 -2.01
C ILE A 255 5.70 -9.49 -0.99
N THR A 256 6.91 -8.94 -1.04
CA THR A 256 7.83 -8.91 0.09
C THR A 256 7.77 -7.51 0.68
N LEU A 257 7.45 -7.39 1.95
CA LEU A 257 7.36 -6.11 2.65
C LEU A 257 8.60 -5.88 3.49
N VAL A 258 9.33 -4.80 3.19
CA VAL A 258 10.44 -4.31 4.02
C VAL A 258 10.15 -2.88 4.49
N GLU A 259 10.59 -2.53 5.69
CA GLU A 259 10.36 -1.20 6.24
C GLU A 259 11.01 -0.11 5.37
N ARG A 260 12.22 -0.38 4.89
CA ARG A 260 12.98 0.54 4.04
C ARG A 260 13.99 -0.21 3.17
N PHE A 261 14.41 0.45 2.11
CA PHE A 261 15.54 -0.02 1.31
C PHE A 261 16.83 0.06 2.11
N ASP A 262 17.60 -1.03 2.12
CA ASP A 262 18.94 -1.09 2.71
C ASP A 262 19.88 -1.83 1.75
N THR A 263 20.94 -1.15 1.31
CA THR A 263 21.91 -1.70 0.35
C THR A 263 22.64 -2.91 0.88
N THR A 264 22.89 -2.98 2.20
CA THR A 264 23.69 -4.05 2.82
C THR A 264 22.93 -5.36 2.95
N THR A 265 21.60 -5.29 3.09
CA THR A 265 20.74 -6.46 3.27
C THR A 265 19.91 -6.79 2.01
N PHE A 266 19.98 -5.97 0.97
CA PHE A 266 19.11 -6.10 -0.21
C PHE A 266 19.12 -7.49 -0.82
N TRP A 267 20.30 -8.04 -1.15
CA TRP A 267 20.41 -9.35 -1.78
C TRP A 267 20.02 -10.49 -0.84
N ASP A 268 20.29 -10.34 0.44
CA ASP A 268 19.88 -11.33 1.46
C ASP A 268 18.34 -11.36 1.59
N VAL A 269 17.70 -10.21 1.56
CA VAL A 269 16.23 -10.12 1.51
C VAL A 269 15.69 -10.80 0.25
N ILE A 270 16.22 -10.44 -0.93
CA ILE A 270 15.80 -11.02 -2.22
C ILE A 270 15.87 -12.56 -2.18
N ARG A 271 17.01 -13.10 -1.76
CA ARG A 271 17.22 -14.57 -1.68
C ARG A 271 16.31 -15.23 -0.65
N ARG A 272 16.30 -14.72 0.59
CA ARG A 272 15.53 -15.27 1.71
C ARG A 272 14.02 -15.29 1.46
N THR A 273 13.51 -14.28 0.77
CA THR A 273 12.08 -14.14 0.50
C THR A 273 11.68 -14.64 -0.87
N GLU A 274 12.61 -15.15 -1.66
CA GLU A 274 12.37 -15.60 -3.05
C GLU A 274 11.69 -14.51 -3.91
N THR A 275 12.11 -13.27 -3.73
CA THR A 275 11.57 -12.11 -4.46
C THR A 275 12.02 -12.14 -5.92
N THR A 276 11.07 -12.02 -6.84
CA THR A 276 11.32 -12.12 -8.30
C THR A 276 11.28 -10.79 -9.03
N ALA A 277 10.69 -9.77 -8.43
CA ALA A 277 10.56 -8.44 -9.02
C ALA A 277 10.79 -7.32 -8.01
N THR A 278 11.34 -6.20 -8.49
CA THR A 278 11.54 -4.99 -7.66
C THR A 278 11.53 -3.71 -8.47
N PHE A 279 11.35 -2.60 -7.78
CA PHE A 279 11.53 -1.25 -8.30
C PHE A 279 12.65 -0.54 -7.54
N LEU A 280 13.62 0.00 -8.26
CA LEU A 280 14.69 0.80 -7.70
C LEU A 280 14.71 2.21 -8.31
N LEU A 281 14.89 3.22 -7.47
CA LEU A 281 15.36 4.49 -7.97
C LEU A 281 16.78 4.32 -8.53
N GLY A 282 17.13 5.05 -9.59
CA GLY A 282 18.44 4.92 -10.20
C GLY A 282 19.61 5.08 -9.22
N VAL A 283 19.45 5.96 -8.21
CA VAL A 283 20.44 6.10 -7.14
C VAL A 283 20.57 4.85 -6.26
N MET A 284 19.48 4.13 -6.00
CA MET A 284 19.52 2.86 -5.25
C MET A 284 20.27 1.79 -6.05
N ALA A 285 20.00 1.69 -7.36
CA ALA A 285 20.72 0.79 -8.24
C ALA A 285 22.24 1.08 -8.27
N GLN A 286 22.62 2.36 -8.31
CA GLN A 286 24.02 2.74 -8.22
C GLN A 286 24.69 2.36 -6.90
N PHE A 287 23.98 2.37 -5.78
CA PHE A 287 24.52 1.88 -4.51
C PHE A 287 24.74 0.38 -4.54
N ILE A 288 23.80 -0.39 -5.13
CA ILE A 288 23.95 -1.84 -5.32
C ILE A 288 25.13 -2.16 -6.26
N GLU A 289 25.27 -1.41 -7.36
CA GLU A 289 26.36 -1.58 -8.33
C GLU A 289 27.76 -1.40 -7.70
N LYS A 290 27.88 -0.51 -6.70
CA LYS A 290 29.13 -0.25 -5.97
C LYS A 290 29.55 -1.36 -4.99
N ILE A 291 28.67 -2.30 -4.68
CA ILE A 291 29.05 -3.48 -3.89
C ILE A 291 30.10 -4.27 -4.70
N PRO A 292 31.24 -4.68 -4.05
CA PRO A 292 32.26 -5.45 -4.76
C PRO A 292 31.65 -6.67 -5.45
N PRO A 293 32.06 -6.99 -6.70
CA PRO A 293 31.55 -8.16 -7.40
C PRO A 293 31.83 -9.46 -6.64
N ALA A 294 30.83 -10.35 -6.59
CA ALA A 294 30.92 -11.68 -6.01
C ALA A 294 30.55 -12.74 -7.07
N PRO A 295 31.10 -13.98 -6.96
CA PRO A 295 30.82 -15.04 -7.90
C PRO A 295 29.35 -15.44 -7.99
N ASP A 296 28.59 -15.19 -6.92
CA ASP A 296 27.17 -15.51 -6.71
C ASP A 296 26.23 -14.31 -6.97
N ASP A 297 26.72 -13.21 -7.54
CA ASP A 297 25.88 -12.05 -7.82
C ASP A 297 24.65 -12.40 -8.65
N ALA A 298 24.76 -13.32 -9.60
CA ALA A 298 23.66 -13.78 -10.44
C ALA A 298 22.88 -14.97 -9.82
N ASP A 299 23.32 -15.52 -8.70
CA ASP A 299 22.61 -16.59 -7.99
C ASP A 299 21.55 -15.99 -7.04
N ASN A 300 20.49 -15.54 -7.63
CA ASN A 300 19.35 -14.92 -6.93
C ASN A 300 18.05 -15.13 -7.72
N PRO A 301 16.87 -15.11 -7.09
CA PRO A 301 15.58 -15.32 -7.73
C PRO A 301 15.06 -14.11 -8.50
N LEU A 302 15.71 -12.95 -8.39
CA LEU A 302 15.24 -11.70 -8.99
C LEU A 302 15.29 -11.79 -10.52
N ARG A 303 14.14 -11.70 -11.16
CA ARG A 303 13.97 -11.81 -12.60
C ARG A 303 13.82 -10.45 -13.28
N VAL A 304 13.03 -9.55 -12.64
CA VAL A 304 12.69 -8.24 -13.21
C VAL A 304 13.06 -7.12 -12.23
N MET A 305 13.71 -6.10 -12.76
CA MET A 305 14.01 -4.88 -12.02
C MET A 305 13.56 -3.66 -12.84
N PHE A 306 12.64 -2.89 -12.28
CA PHE A 306 12.35 -1.55 -12.80
C PHE A 306 13.35 -0.57 -12.24
N MET A 307 14.00 0.21 -13.09
CA MET A 307 14.98 1.23 -12.71
C MET A 307 14.57 2.59 -13.28
N VAL A 308 14.28 3.56 -12.38
CA VAL A 308 13.80 4.88 -12.80
C VAL A 308 14.52 5.99 -12.01
N PRO A 309 15.17 6.94 -12.71
CA PRO A 309 15.60 6.84 -14.10
C PRO A 309 16.66 5.74 -14.28
N LEU A 310 16.88 5.30 -15.51
CA LEU A 310 18.01 4.43 -15.81
C LEU A 310 19.34 5.09 -15.41
N ALA A 311 20.21 4.35 -14.77
CA ALA A 311 21.48 4.85 -14.23
C ALA A 311 22.60 3.81 -14.41
N GLY A 312 23.80 4.27 -14.72
CA GLY A 312 24.98 3.42 -14.91
C GLY A 312 24.99 2.66 -16.24
N ASP A 313 25.83 1.61 -16.32
CA ASP A 313 25.85 0.68 -17.45
C ASP A 313 24.80 -0.42 -17.24
N ILE A 314 23.63 -0.22 -17.83
CA ILE A 314 22.48 -1.14 -17.69
C ILE A 314 22.80 -2.55 -18.18
N LYS A 315 23.59 -2.69 -19.25
CA LYS A 315 23.95 -4.01 -19.79
C LYS A 315 24.89 -4.76 -18.85
N ALA A 316 25.88 -4.05 -18.31
CA ALA A 316 26.79 -4.64 -17.32
C ALA A 316 26.04 -5.00 -16.03
N PHE A 317 25.15 -4.15 -15.55
CA PHE A 317 24.30 -4.39 -14.39
C PHE A 317 23.40 -5.63 -14.58
N ALA A 318 22.64 -5.67 -15.67
CA ALA A 318 21.75 -6.79 -16.01
C ALA A 318 22.51 -8.12 -16.09
N LYS A 319 23.68 -8.11 -16.74
CA LYS A 319 24.55 -9.29 -16.85
C LYS A 319 25.11 -9.73 -15.50
N ARG A 320 25.58 -8.77 -14.67
CA ARG A 320 26.17 -9.07 -13.37
C ARG A 320 25.18 -9.77 -12.45
N PHE A 321 23.94 -9.27 -12.38
CA PHE A 321 22.93 -9.75 -11.45
C PHE A 321 21.94 -10.75 -12.07
N GLY A 322 22.06 -11.07 -13.36
CA GLY A 322 21.17 -12.03 -14.03
C GLY A 322 19.71 -11.54 -14.17
N VAL A 323 19.48 -10.21 -14.21
CA VAL A 323 18.14 -9.61 -14.18
C VAL A 323 17.78 -8.92 -15.49
N GLU A 324 16.49 -8.92 -15.84
CA GLU A 324 15.95 -8.04 -16.88
C GLU A 324 15.68 -6.65 -16.30
N VAL A 325 16.23 -5.61 -16.92
CA VAL A 325 16.05 -4.23 -16.48
C VAL A 325 15.07 -3.51 -17.37
N TYR A 326 13.99 -3.02 -16.78
CA TYR A 326 12.98 -2.18 -17.42
C TYR A 326 13.04 -0.76 -16.88
N THR A 327 12.51 0.18 -17.65
CA THR A 327 12.23 1.54 -17.17
C THR A 327 10.81 1.93 -17.56
N ILE A 328 10.21 2.77 -16.76
CA ILE A 328 8.86 3.29 -17.00
C ILE A 328 8.87 4.80 -16.85
N PHE A 329 7.96 5.45 -17.53
CA PHE A 329 7.54 6.79 -17.19
C PHE A 329 6.40 6.69 -16.17
N ASN A 330 6.49 7.40 -15.07
CA ASN A 330 5.43 7.43 -14.07
C ASN A 330 5.23 8.86 -13.53
N MET A 331 3.98 9.26 -13.46
CA MET A 331 3.56 10.49 -12.82
C MET A 331 2.28 10.22 -12.04
N THR A 332 2.23 10.60 -10.77
CA THR A 332 1.09 10.29 -9.87
C THR A 332 -0.25 10.73 -10.46
N GLU A 333 -0.27 11.85 -11.18
CA GLU A 333 -1.48 12.44 -11.75
C GLU A 333 -2.09 11.65 -12.92
N VAL A 334 -1.32 10.78 -13.56
CA VAL A 334 -1.79 10.00 -14.74
C VAL A 334 -1.58 8.50 -14.58
N SER A 335 -0.94 8.07 -13.51
CA SER A 335 -0.67 6.65 -13.19
C SER A 335 -0.03 5.85 -14.34
N THR A 336 0.85 6.47 -15.11
CA THR A 336 1.55 5.80 -16.21
C THR A 336 3.04 5.96 -16.05
#